data_e17e9ac9574e82f28b034c14df6d6a75
#
_entry.id   e17e9ac9574e82f28b034c14df6d6a75
#
_cell.length_a   1.000
_cell.length_b   1.000
_cell.length_c   1.000
_cell.angle_alpha   90.00
_cell.angle_beta   90.00
_cell.angle_gamma   90.00
#
_symmetry.space_group_name_H-M   'P 1'
#
loop_
_entity.id
_entity.type
_entity.pdbx_description
1 polymer ?
#
loop_
_entity_poly.entity_id
_entity_poly.type
_entity_poly.pdbx_seq_one_letter_code
_entity_poly.pdbx_strand_id
1 'polypeptide(L)'
;MQLTEEELIELCYFKFHGDPSFARMDAVKEYFKDQYETLHNRDLSEEEEEILQRKFDRMYVTKDLYVIYNWLMEECGYEKLPDVPYERRILEYEDVFPMLYLKYRLKGKNEHRNIKHLVIDEMQDYSYMQYVILENLFQCRMTILGDYAQTLDTKQHDVLTFLPKIFGKDIRKVILNKSYRNTWEIAQYAAGISGITGLELL
;
A
#
# COMPACT_ATOMS: atom_id res chain seq x y z
N MET A 1 29.99 -11.45 -20.58
CA MET A 1 29.37 -10.11 -20.49
C MET A 1 29.49 -9.64 -19.04
N GLN A 2 30.05 -8.46 -18.80
CA GLN A 2 30.12 -7.86 -17.46
C GLN A 2 29.05 -6.78 -17.38
N LEU A 3 28.22 -6.87 -16.39
CA LEU A 3 27.26 -5.85 -16.04
C LEU A 3 28.02 -4.71 -15.36
N THR A 4 27.98 -3.52 -15.94
CA THR A 4 28.56 -2.36 -15.27
C THR A 4 27.55 -1.76 -14.28
N GLU A 5 28.05 -1.07 -13.26
CA GLU A 5 27.19 -0.39 -12.27
C GLU A 5 26.31 0.66 -12.94
N GLU A 6 26.84 1.39 -13.92
CA GLU A 6 26.11 2.42 -14.66
C GLU A 6 24.94 1.81 -15.47
N GLU A 7 25.16 0.70 -16.18
CA GLU A 7 24.10 -0.02 -16.90
C GLU A 7 23.01 -0.54 -15.97
N LEU A 8 23.40 -1.06 -14.79
CA LEU A 8 22.45 -1.53 -13.79
C LEU A 8 21.57 -0.38 -13.27
N ILE A 9 22.18 0.77 -12.94
CA ILE A 9 21.48 1.97 -12.50
C ILE A 9 20.53 2.47 -13.58
N GLU A 10 20.98 2.57 -14.84
CA GLU A 10 20.16 3.01 -15.96
C GLU A 10 18.93 2.10 -16.15
N LEU A 11 19.12 0.80 -16.15
CA LEU A 11 18.02 -0.15 -16.29
C LEU A 11 17.03 -0.07 -15.11
N CYS A 12 17.53 -0.07 -13.87
CA CYS A 12 16.68 -0.06 -12.68
C CYS A 12 15.91 1.25 -12.49
N TYR A 13 16.54 2.40 -12.73
CA TYR A 13 15.96 3.70 -12.41
C TYR A 13 15.28 4.40 -13.58
N PHE A 14 15.62 4.06 -14.82
CA PHE A 14 15.01 4.67 -15.99
C PHE A 14 14.14 3.68 -16.77
N LYS A 15 14.68 2.55 -17.21
CA LYS A 15 13.92 1.62 -18.07
C LYS A 15 12.79 0.91 -17.33
N PHE A 16 13.06 0.38 -16.14
CA PHE A 16 12.11 -0.38 -15.34
C PHE A 16 11.57 0.38 -14.12
N HIS A 17 11.63 1.72 -14.14
CA HIS A 17 11.23 2.55 -13.00
C HIS A 17 9.77 2.35 -12.55
N GLY A 18 8.88 1.93 -13.46
CA GLY A 18 7.46 1.67 -13.18
C GLY A 18 7.20 0.39 -12.40
N ASP A 19 8.15 -0.54 -12.40
CA ASP A 19 7.99 -1.82 -11.72
C ASP A 19 8.30 -1.73 -10.21
N PRO A 20 7.71 -2.60 -9.38
CA PRO A 20 8.10 -2.76 -7.99
C PRO A 20 9.59 -3.08 -7.84
N SER A 21 10.24 -2.59 -6.78
CA SER A 21 11.71 -2.62 -6.66
C SER A 21 12.34 -4.00 -6.82
N PHE A 22 11.71 -5.05 -6.30
CA PHE A 22 12.21 -6.41 -6.51
C PHE A 22 11.95 -6.92 -7.92
N ALA A 23 10.78 -6.60 -8.50
CA ALA A 23 10.47 -6.98 -9.86
C ALA A 23 11.38 -6.29 -10.89
N ARG A 24 11.89 -5.08 -10.59
CA ARG A 24 12.88 -4.40 -11.46
C ARG A 24 14.14 -5.23 -11.63
N MET A 25 14.66 -5.80 -10.56
CA MET A 25 15.86 -6.63 -10.62
C MET A 25 15.62 -7.91 -11.43
N ASP A 26 14.45 -8.50 -11.30
CA ASP A 26 14.06 -9.66 -12.12
C ASP A 26 13.94 -9.26 -13.60
N ALA A 27 13.34 -8.11 -13.90
CA ALA A 27 13.27 -7.58 -15.27
C ALA A 27 14.65 -7.27 -15.85
N VAL A 28 15.56 -6.71 -15.06
CA VAL A 28 16.96 -6.48 -15.46
C VAL A 28 17.65 -7.81 -15.74
N LYS A 29 17.46 -8.83 -14.91
CA LYS A 29 18.01 -10.16 -15.13
C LYS A 29 17.54 -10.76 -16.46
N GLU A 30 16.23 -10.74 -16.72
CA GLU A 30 15.67 -11.23 -17.99
C GLU A 30 16.20 -10.43 -19.20
N TYR A 31 16.31 -9.10 -19.08
CA TYR A 31 16.90 -8.27 -20.12
C TYR A 31 18.34 -8.68 -20.46
N PHE A 32 19.15 -9.00 -19.43
CA PHE A 32 20.52 -9.48 -19.66
C PHE A 32 20.55 -10.87 -20.28
N LYS A 33 19.64 -11.77 -19.89
CA LYS A 33 19.48 -13.07 -20.49
C LYS A 33 19.20 -12.95 -21.98
N ASP A 34 18.18 -12.18 -22.36
CA ASP A 34 17.79 -11.94 -23.76
C ASP A 34 18.95 -11.34 -24.59
N GLN A 35 19.68 -10.38 -24.02
CA GLN A 35 20.85 -9.78 -24.68
C GLN A 35 21.95 -10.81 -24.93
N TYR A 36 22.24 -11.65 -23.95
CA TYR A 36 23.25 -12.68 -24.07
C TYR A 36 22.87 -13.72 -25.15
N GLU A 37 21.64 -14.20 -25.12
CA GLU A 37 21.10 -15.16 -26.08
C GLU A 37 21.10 -14.59 -27.51
N THR A 38 20.74 -13.34 -27.68
CA THR A 38 20.79 -12.65 -28.97
C THR A 38 22.21 -12.53 -29.51
N LEU A 39 23.18 -12.15 -28.65
CA LEU A 39 24.58 -11.98 -29.08
C LEU A 39 25.25 -13.31 -29.44
N HIS A 40 24.89 -14.39 -28.77
CA HIS A 40 25.52 -15.70 -28.98
C HIS A 40 24.69 -16.62 -29.87
N ASN A 41 23.49 -16.16 -30.28
CA ASN A 41 22.53 -16.93 -31.09
C ASN A 41 22.25 -18.33 -30.53
N ARG A 42 22.16 -18.43 -29.20
CA ARG A 42 21.82 -19.64 -28.46
C ARG A 42 21.21 -19.29 -27.11
N ASP A 43 20.38 -20.16 -26.59
CA ASP A 43 19.83 -20.07 -25.23
C ASP A 43 20.94 -20.32 -24.18
N LEU A 44 20.76 -19.81 -22.97
CA LEU A 44 21.60 -20.14 -21.84
C LEU A 44 21.43 -21.62 -21.45
N SER A 45 22.53 -22.24 -21.05
CA SER A 45 22.45 -23.57 -20.42
C SER A 45 21.92 -23.43 -18.98
N GLU A 46 21.41 -24.53 -18.41
CA GLU A 46 20.96 -24.57 -17.02
C GLU A 46 22.02 -24.06 -16.02
N GLU A 47 23.29 -24.42 -16.24
CA GLU A 47 24.41 -23.97 -15.42
C GLU A 47 24.63 -22.44 -15.53
N GLU A 48 24.52 -21.90 -16.73
CA GLU A 48 24.67 -20.46 -16.99
C GLU A 48 23.50 -19.67 -16.36
N GLU A 49 22.28 -20.19 -16.42
CA GLU A 49 21.10 -19.62 -15.75
C GLU A 49 21.28 -19.61 -14.22
N GLU A 50 21.75 -20.68 -13.63
CA GLU A 50 22.04 -20.74 -12.20
C GLU A 50 23.12 -19.73 -11.78
N ILE A 51 24.17 -19.57 -12.59
CA ILE A 51 25.22 -18.59 -12.31
C ILE A 51 24.66 -17.17 -12.37
N LEU A 52 23.83 -16.89 -13.38
CA LEU A 52 23.16 -15.60 -13.53
C LEU A 52 22.26 -15.31 -12.31
N GLN A 53 21.42 -16.28 -11.93
CA GLN A 53 20.53 -16.16 -10.78
C GLN A 53 21.33 -15.88 -9.49
N ARG A 54 22.38 -16.63 -9.23
CA ARG A 54 23.24 -16.43 -8.04
C ARG A 54 23.92 -15.06 -8.02
N LYS A 55 24.30 -14.51 -9.18
CA LYS A 55 24.86 -13.15 -9.25
C LYS A 55 23.83 -12.11 -8.87
N PHE A 56 22.61 -12.21 -9.40
CA PHE A 56 21.53 -11.26 -9.08
C PHE A 56 21.06 -11.39 -7.63
N ASP A 57 20.98 -12.60 -7.08
CA ASP A 57 20.64 -12.80 -5.67
C ASP A 57 21.64 -12.16 -4.71
N ARG A 58 22.93 -12.13 -5.07
CA ARG A 58 23.97 -11.45 -4.28
C ARG A 58 23.94 -9.93 -4.32
N MET A 59 23.20 -9.34 -5.26
CA MET A 59 23.02 -7.88 -5.33
C MET A 59 22.03 -7.36 -4.28
N TYR A 60 21.21 -8.23 -3.69
CA TYR A 60 20.35 -7.86 -2.59
C TYR A 60 21.10 -7.98 -1.25
N VAL A 61 21.09 -6.92 -0.46
CA VAL A 61 21.55 -7.00 0.94
C VAL A 61 20.58 -7.87 1.75
N THR A 62 19.27 -7.67 1.52
CA THR A 62 18.22 -8.52 2.08
C THR A 62 16.94 -8.43 1.24
N LYS A 63 16.13 -9.48 1.26
CA LYS A 63 14.73 -9.51 0.78
C LYS A 63 13.72 -9.64 1.92
N ASP A 64 14.21 -9.63 3.16
CA ASP A 64 13.39 -9.74 4.36
C ASP A 64 12.71 -8.39 4.65
N LEU A 65 11.38 -8.37 4.53
CA LEU A 65 10.58 -7.15 4.74
C LEU A 65 10.71 -6.59 6.14
N TYR A 66 10.88 -7.43 7.16
CA TYR A 66 11.03 -7.02 8.54
C TYR A 66 12.33 -6.23 8.74
N VAL A 67 13.41 -6.69 8.13
CA VAL A 67 14.70 -6.00 8.16
C VAL A 67 14.62 -4.66 7.40
N ILE A 68 14.00 -4.66 6.20
CA ILE A 68 13.85 -3.43 5.41
C ILE A 68 12.96 -2.42 6.14
N TYR A 69 11.90 -2.89 6.80
CA TYR A 69 11.03 -2.04 7.60
C TYR A 69 11.79 -1.41 8.77
N ASN A 70 12.64 -2.17 9.47
CA ASN A 70 13.49 -1.65 10.54
C ASN A 70 14.49 -0.59 10.05
N TRP A 71 15.03 -0.74 8.85
CA TRP A 71 15.85 0.33 8.24
C TRP A 71 15.04 1.60 7.98
N LEU A 72 13.81 1.45 7.46
CA LEU A 72 12.92 2.59 7.25
C LEU A 72 12.58 3.30 8.57
N MET A 73 12.26 2.53 9.62
CA MET A 73 11.98 3.08 10.95
C MET A 73 13.17 3.88 11.48
N GLU A 74 14.39 3.34 11.37
CA GLU A 74 15.62 3.99 11.78
C GLU A 74 15.88 5.30 11.02
N GLU A 75 15.76 5.28 9.69
CA GLU A 75 15.90 6.46 8.84
C GLU A 75 14.85 7.56 9.15
N CYS A 76 13.66 7.16 9.53
CA CYS A 76 12.58 8.07 9.92
C CYS A 76 12.67 8.53 11.39
N GLY A 77 13.63 8.02 12.17
CA GLY A 77 13.80 8.36 13.59
C GLY A 77 12.78 7.71 14.52
N TYR A 78 12.17 6.60 14.10
CA TYR A 78 11.26 5.80 14.91
C TYR A 78 11.98 4.63 15.57
N GLU A 79 11.37 4.07 16.62
CA GLU A 79 11.88 2.87 17.29
C GLU A 79 11.75 1.66 16.35
N LYS A 80 12.80 0.84 16.30
CA LYS A 80 12.81 -0.38 15.50
C LYS A 80 12.03 -1.49 16.18
N LEU A 81 11.43 -2.36 15.36
CA LEU A 81 10.88 -3.61 15.85
C LEU A 81 11.99 -4.51 16.45
N PRO A 82 11.69 -5.34 17.44
CA PRO A 82 12.67 -6.19 18.10
C PRO A 82 13.45 -7.09 17.14
N ASP A 83 14.76 -7.19 17.32
CA ASP A 83 15.60 -8.12 16.55
C ASP A 83 15.46 -9.54 17.13
N VAL A 84 14.52 -10.28 16.57
CA VAL A 84 14.18 -11.64 17.00
C VAL A 84 14.12 -12.58 15.79
N PRO A 85 14.32 -13.91 16.00
CA PRO A 85 14.12 -14.91 14.96
C PRO A 85 12.73 -14.83 14.33
N TYR A 86 12.62 -15.24 13.07
CA TYR A 86 11.39 -15.16 12.26
C TYR A 86 10.14 -15.70 13.00
N GLU A 87 10.29 -16.81 13.71
CA GLU A 87 9.20 -17.49 14.43
C GLU A 87 8.68 -16.71 15.65
N ARG A 88 9.44 -15.70 16.10
CA ARG A 88 9.09 -14.84 17.25
C ARG A 88 8.72 -13.43 16.85
N ARG A 89 8.69 -13.12 15.55
CA ARG A 89 8.32 -11.80 15.07
C ARG A 89 6.84 -11.58 15.25
N ILE A 90 6.51 -10.55 15.99
CA ILE A 90 5.15 -10.07 16.21
C ILE A 90 5.10 -8.64 15.68
N LEU A 91 4.02 -8.30 15.00
CA LEU A 91 3.74 -6.95 14.56
C LEU A 91 2.63 -6.37 15.43
N GLU A 92 2.86 -5.19 15.96
CA GLU A 92 1.79 -4.41 16.56
C GLU A 92 0.83 -3.92 15.47
N TYR A 93 -0.40 -3.60 15.85
CA TYR A 93 -1.44 -3.20 14.90
C TYR A 93 -1.01 -2.00 14.05
N GLU A 94 -0.27 -1.07 14.63
CA GLU A 94 0.22 0.15 14.00
C GLU A 94 1.23 -0.13 12.88
N ASP A 95 1.99 -1.21 12.97
CA ASP A 95 3.01 -1.60 11.99
C ASP A 95 2.47 -2.44 10.83
N VAL A 96 1.29 -3.05 11.00
CA VAL A 96 0.72 -3.97 10.01
C VAL A 96 0.50 -3.28 8.66
N PHE A 97 -0.15 -2.13 8.65
CA PHE A 97 -0.49 -1.44 7.39
C PHE A 97 0.72 -0.77 6.75
N PRO A 98 1.62 -0.09 7.49
CA PRO A 98 2.87 0.41 6.92
C PRO A 98 3.73 -0.70 6.31
N MET A 99 3.87 -1.83 6.98
CA MET A 99 4.62 -2.97 6.45
C MET A 99 3.93 -3.61 5.24
N LEU A 100 2.60 -3.70 5.23
CA LEU A 100 1.83 -4.16 4.07
C LEU A 100 2.01 -3.24 2.87
N TYR A 101 1.98 -1.92 3.08
CA TYR A 101 2.27 -0.94 2.03
C TYR A 101 3.69 -1.09 1.49
N LEU A 102 4.68 -1.22 2.38
CA LEU A 102 6.07 -1.48 1.99
C LEU A 102 6.20 -2.75 1.15
N LYS A 103 5.52 -3.84 1.56
CA LYS A 103 5.47 -5.09 0.79
C LYS A 103 4.97 -4.86 -0.64
N TYR A 104 3.90 -4.09 -0.81
CA TYR A 104 3.36 -3.81 -2.15
C TYR A 104 4.30 -2.94 -2.98
N ARG A 105 4.99 -2.00 -2.35
CA ARG A 105 5.98 -1.16 -3.04
C ARG A 105 7.20 -1.94 -3.51
N LEU A 106 7.64 -2.93 -2.75
CA LEU A 106 8.84 -3.72 -3.04
C LEU A 106 8.57 -4.94 -3.93
N LYS A 107 7.51 -5.70 -3.63
CA LYS A 107 7.22 -6.99 -4.30
C LYS A 107 6.14 -6.88 -5.38
N GLY A 108 5.44 -5.75 -5.44
CA GLY A 108 4.24 -5.61 -6.25
C GLY A 108 2.97 -6.02 -5.52
N LYS A 109 1.86 -5.70 -6.13
CA LYS A 109 0.52 -5.91 -5.59
C LYS A 109 -0.27 -6.89 -6.48
N ASN A 110 -1.11 -7.70 -5.86
CA ASN A 110 -2.11 -8.46 -6.58
C ASN A 110 -3.36 -7.59 -6.74
N GLU A 111 -3.55 -7.02 -7.92
CA GLU A 111 -4.72 -6.21 -8.22
C GLU A 111 -5.97 -7.09 -8.36
N HIS A 112 -7.04 -6.70 -7.70
CA HIS A 112 -8.34 -7.38 -7.80
C HIS A 112 -9.16 -6.82 -8.97
N ARG A 113 -8.70 -7.02 -10.20
CA ARG A 113 -9.32 -6.46 -11.42
C ARG A 113 -10.71 -7.01 -11.74
N ASN A 114 -11.10 -8.13 -11.15
CA ASN A 114 -12.44 -8.71 -11.28
C ASN A 114 -13.50 -7.96 -10.45
N ILE A 115 -13.09 -7.20 -9.44
CA ILE A 115 -13.98 -6.36 -8.63
C ILE A 115 -14.34 -5.10 -9.43
N LYS A 116 -15.63 -4.83 -9.59
CA LYS A 116 -16.14 -3.69 -10.37
C LYS A 116 -16.59 -2.53 -9.50
N HIS A 117 -16.90 -2.81 -8.25
CA HIS A 117 -17.33 -1.83 -7.28
C HIS A 117 -16.96 -2.29 -5.87
N LEU A 118 -16.34 -1.41 -5.10
CA LEU A 118 -16.01 -1.64 -3.70
C LEU A 118 -16.91 -0.75 -2.83
N VAL A 119 -17.53 -1.33 -1.83
CA VAL A 119 -18.27 -0.61 -0.80
C VAL A 119 -17.50 -0.70 0.50
N ILE A 120 -17.21 0.45 1.09
CA ILE A 120 -16.53 0.57 2.39
C ILE A 120 -17.54 1.19 3.34
N ASP A 121 -17.82 0.51 4.43
CA ASP A 121 -18.66 1.02 5.51
C ASP A 121 -17.82 1.47 6.69
N GLU A 122 -18.41 2.25 7.60
CA GLU A 122 -17.73 2.79 8.80
C GLU A 122 -16.43 3.53 8.43
N MET A 123 -16.52 4.47 7.50
CA MET A 123 -15.36 5.19 6.95
C MET A 123 -14.43 5.77 8.00
N GLN A 124 -14.95 6.13 9.17
CA GLN A 124 -14.21 6.75 10.28
C GLN A 124 -13.23 5.78 10.95
N ASP A 125 -13.39 4.47 10.75
CA ASP A 125 -12.53 3.45 11.36
C ASP A 125 -11.26 3.15 10.55
N TYR A 126 -11.18 3.71 9.32
CA TYR A 126 -10.05 3.50 8.43
C TYR A 126 -9.03 4.64 8.50
N SER A 127 -7.76 4.27 8.65
CA SER A 127 -6.63 5.20 8.59
C SER A 127 -6.32 5.63 7.14
N TYR A 128 -5.55 6.73 7.02
CA TYR A 128 -5.02 7.19 5.73
C TYR A 128 -4.31 6.06 4.96
N MET A 129 -3.45 5.31 5.63
CA MET A 129 -2.67 4.23 5.02
C MET A 129 -3.55 3.09 4.49
N GLN A 130 -4.63 2.76 5.22
CA GLN A 130 -5.59 1.75 4.79
C GLN A 130 -6.29 2.16 3.50
N TYR A 131 -6.73 3.43 3.38
CA TYR A 131 -7.32 3.94 2.14
C TYR A 131 -6.33 3.94 0.97
N VAL A 132 -5.07 4.32 1.21
CA VAL A 132 -4.01 4.24 0.18
C VAL A 132 -3.82 2.79 -0.31
N ILE A 133 -3.85 1.83 0.60
CA ILE A 133 -3.74 0.41 0.25
C ILE A 133 -4.97 -0.05 -0.55
N LEU A 134 -6.18 0.32 -0.11
CA LEU A 134 -7.43 -0.05 -0.80
C LEU A 134 -7.48 0.54 -2.22
N GLU A 135 -7.12 1.81 -2.40
CA GLU A 135 -7.04 2.43 -3.73
C GLU A 135 -6.06 1.69 -4.63
N ASN A 136 -4.91 1.33 -4.10
CA ASN A 136 -3.89 0.60 -4.84
C ASN A 136 -4.31 -0.82 -5.23
N LEU A 137 -5.11 -1.52 -4.41
CA LEU A 137 -5.56 -2.90 -4.67
C LEU A 137 -6.80 -2.98 -5.56
N PHE A 138 -7.70 -2.01 -5.42
CA PHE A 138 -9.01 -2.03 -6.07
C PHE A 138 -9.15 -0.85 -7.01
N GLN A 139 -8.70 -1.01 -8.26
CA GLN A 139 -8.86 0.00 -9.30
C GLN A 139 -10.28 -0.04 -9.89
N CYS A 140 -11.28 0.24 -9.06
CA CYS A 140 -12.68 0.21 -9.41
C CYS A 140 -13.43 1.40 -8.79
N ARG A 141 -14.70 1.55 -9.14
CA ARG A 141 -15.57 2.53 -8.47
C ARG A 141 -15.73 2.18 -7.01
N MET A 142 -15.74 3.20 -6.13
CA MET A 142 -15.92 2.98 -4.70
C MET A 142 -17.09 3.79 -4.17
N THR A 143 -17.80 3.22 -3.20
CA THR A 143 -18.76 3.91 -2.37
C THR A 143 -18.28 3.81 -0.93
N ILE A 144 -18.02 4.94 -0.32
CA ILE A 144 -17.51 5.02 1.04
C ILE A 144 -18.62 5.60 1.90
N LEU A 145 -19.05 4.84 2.89
CA LEU A 145 -20.14 5.16 3.81
C LEU A 145 -19.57 5.34 5.21
N GLY A 146 -20.17 6.19 5.99
CA GLY A 146 -19.82 6.33 7.40
C GLY A 146 -20.51 7.49 8.07
N ASP A 147 -20.35 7.55 9.38
CA ASP A 147 -20.91 8.60 10.21
C ASP A 147 -19.78 9.51 10.73
N TYR A 148 -19.79 10.74 10.26
CA TYR A 148 -18.81 11.75 10.67
C TYR A 148 -18.86 12.05 12.17
N ALA A 149 -20.03 11.88 12.80
CA ALA A 149 -20.23 12.15 14.22
C ALA A 149 -19.71 11.05 15.15
N GLN A 150 -19.43 9.85 14.64
CA GLN A 150 -18.98 8.72 15.44
C GLN A 150 -17.46 8.60 15.54
N THR A 151 -16.70 9.56 15.04
CA THR A 151 -15.25 9.56 15.16
C THR A 151 -14.85 9.69 16.63
N LEU A 152 -14.40 8.59 17.22
CA LEU A 152 -14.01 8.53 18.64
C LEU A 152 -12.64 9.16 18.91
N ASP A 153 -11.80 9.28 17.90
CA ASP A 153 -10.45 9.84 18.03
C ASP A 153 -10.36 11.24 17.43
N THR A 154 -10.26 12.23 18.32
CA THR A 154 -10.04 13.63 17.94
C THR A 154 -8.70 13.90 17.27
N LYS A 155 -7.76 12.93 17.31
CA LYS A 155 -6.46 12.98 16.63
C LYS A 155 -6.48 12.32 15.25
N GLN A 156 -7.50 11.53 14.92
CA GLN A 156 -7.65 11.05 13.56
C GLN A 156 -8.01 12.23 12.66
N HIS A 157 -7.14 12.48 11.71
CA HIS A 157 -7.37 13.49 10.70
C HIS A 157 -8.72 13.24 10.03
N ASP A 158 -9.49 14.31 9.90
CA ASP A 158 -10.76 14.30 9.21
C ASP A 158 -10.67 13.51 7.89
N VAL A 159 -11.30 12.34 7.88
CA VAL A 159 -11.31 11.42 6.71
C VAL A 159 -11.69 12.19 5.44
N LEU A 160 -12.62 13.13 5.54
CA LEU A 160 -13.07 13.95 4.42
C LEU A 160 -11.97 14.87 3.87
N THR A 161 -10.93 15.19 4.63
CA THR A 161 -9.82 16.03 4.16
C THR A 161 -8.77 15.26 3.39
N PHE A 162 -8.59 13.99 3.66
CA PHE A 162 -7.58 13.20 2.98
C PHE A 162 -8.11 12.33 1.84
N LEU A 163 -9.38 11.95 1.83
CA LEU A 163 -9.99 11.19 0.72
C LEU A 163 -9.74 11.84 -0.66
N PRO A 164 -9.90 13.16 -0.84
CA PRO A 164 -9.59 13.79 -2.12
C PRO A 164 -8.11 13.73 -2.52
N LYS A 165 -7.20 13.58 -1.54
CA LYS A 165 -5.76 13.43 -1.82
C LYS A 165 -5.42 12.04 -2.33
N ILE A 166 -6.19 11.02 -1.93
CA ILE A 166 -5.99 9.62 -2.32
C ILE A 166 -6.71 9.33 -3.63
N PHE A 167 -8.01 9.68 -3.73
CA PHE A 167 -8.88 9.31 -4.84
C PHE A 167 -9.00 10.38 -5.94
N GLY A 168 -8.35 11.55 -5.76
CA GLY A 168 -8.40 12.63 -6.74
C GLY A 168 -9.66 13.50 -6.62
N LYS A 169 -9.96 14.27 -7.70
CA LYS A 169 -11.00 15.29 -7.68
C LYS A 169 -12.40 14.79 -8.02
N ASP A 170 -12.53 13.56 -8.51
CA ASP A 170 -13.80 13.01 -8.99
C ASP A 170 -14.65 12.39 -7.87
N ILE A 171 -14.55 12.94 -6.66
CA ILE A 171 -15.33 12.51 -5.50
C ILE A 171 -16.65 13.27 -5.46
N ARG A 172 -17.76 12.51 -5.43
CA ARG A 172 -19.10 13.02 -5.16
C ARG A 172 -19.45 12.80 -3.69
N LYS A 173 -19.58 13.88 -2.91
CA LYS A 173 -20.03 13.83 -1.53
C LYS A 173 -21.56 13.95 -1.47
N VAL A 174 -22.18 13.03 -0.73
CA VAL A 174 -23.62 13.05 -0.41
C VAL A 174 -23.76 13.05 1.11
N ILE A 175 -24.51 13.99 1.64
CA ILE A 175 -24.78 14.09 3.07
C ILE A 175 -26.22 13.66 3.30
N LEU A 176 -26.41 12.70 4.22
CA LEU A 176 -27.72 12.26 4.70
C LEU A 176 -27.94 12.90 6.06
N ASN A 177 -28.90 13.83 6.14
CA ASN A 177 -29.17 14.61 7.33
C ASN A 177 -30.47 14.20 8.07
N LYS A 178 -31.07 13.06 7.66
CA LYS A 178 -32.26 12.53 8.28
C LYS A 178 -32.00 11.28 9.09
N SER A 179 -32.48 11.26 10.32
CA SER A 179 -32.44 10.09 11.19
C SER A 179 -33.73 9.28 11.04
N TYR A 180 -33.60 8.02 10.60
CA TYR A 180 -34.73 7.08 10.44
C TYR A 180 -34.69 5.92 11.43
N ARG A 181 -33.57 5.71 12.12
CA ARG A 181 -33.35 4.54 13.00
C ARG A 181 -33.83 4.78 14.43
N ASN A 182 -33.69 6.01 14.93
CA ASN A 182 -33.95 6.35 16.32
C ASN A 182 -35.26 7.11 16.46
N THR A 183 -35.89 7.04 17.64
CA THR A 183 -37.02 7.91 17.96
C THR A 183 -36.53 9.37 18.03
N TRP A 184 -37.46 10.30 17.92
CA TRP A 184 -37.15 11.74 17.95
C TRP A 184 -36.40 12.15 19.22
N GLU A 185 -36.80 11.62 20.39
CA GLU A 185 -36.17 11.92 21.69
C GLU A 185 -34.72 11.46 21.75
N ILE A 186 -34.44 10.22 21.26
CA ILE A 186 -33.08 9.67 21.22
C ILE A 186 -32.21 10.47 20.24
N ALA A 187 -32.74 10.79 19.07
CA ALA A 187 -32.01 11.55 18.08
C ALA A 187 -31.71 12.99 18.56
N GLN A 188 -32.66 13.64 19.23
CA GLN A 188 -32.48 14.98 19.82
C GLN A 188 -31.41 14.94 20.93
N TYR A 189 -31.45 13.95 21.80
CA TYR A 189 -30.46 13.80 22.87
C TYR A 189 -29.05 13.57 22.32
N ALA A 190 -28.92 12.69 21.33
CA ALA A 190 -27.66 12.40 20.66
C ALA A 190 -27.09 13.62 19.94
N ALA A 191 -27.92 14.39 19.24
CA ALA A 191 -27.55 15.64 18.58
C ALA A 191 -27.02 16.69 19.58
N GLY A 192 -27.66 16.77 20.78
CA GLY A 192 -27.20 17.66 21.86
C GLY A 192 -25.81 17.29 22.41
N ILE A 193 -25.47 15.98 22.48
CA ILE A 193 -24.14 15.51 22.92
C ILE A 193 -23.09 15.71 21.83
N SER A 194 -23.41 15.34 20.58
CA SER A 194 -22.47 15.40 19.46
C SER A 194 -22.20 16.81 18.92
N GLY A 195 -23.02 17.80 19.32
CA GLY A 195 -22.92 19.15 18.80
C GLY A 195 -23.29 19.31 17.32
N ILE A 196 -23.91 18.27 16.72
CA ILE A 196 -24.32 18.29 15.33
C ILE A 196 -25.53 19.20 15.16
N THR A 197 -25.38 20.18 14.28
CA THR A 197 -26.49 21.08 13.88
C THR A 197 -27.00 20.70 12.49
N GLY A 198 -28.31 20.82 12.26
CA GLY A 198 -28.93 20.58 10.95
C GLY A 198 -29.39 19.16 10.70
N LEU A 199 -29.49 18.30 11.72
CA LEU A 199 -30.18 17.01 11.63
C LEU A 199 -31.71 17.26 11.52
N GLU A 200 -32.31 16.73 10.45
CA GLU A 200 -33.76 16.65 10.33
C GLU A 200 -34.25 15.43 11.14
N LEU A 201 -34.91 15.72 12.24
CA LEU A 201 -35.54 14.70 13.09
C LEU A 201 -36.95 14.47 12.58
N LEU A 202 -37.32 13.21 12.36
CA LEU A 202 -38.67 12.82 11.92
C LEU A 202 -39.51 12.41 13.12
#